data_ce9e1e40dae9bc8f95e1cf1e92c1d7a5
#
_entry.id   ce9e1e40dae9bc8f95e1cf1e92c1d7a5
#
_cell.length_a   1.000
_cell.length_b   1.000
_cell.length_c   1.000
_cell.angle_alpha   90.00
_cell.angle_beta   90.00
_cell.angle_gamma   90.00
#
_symmetry.space_group_name_H-M   'P 1'
#
loop_
_entity.id
_entity.type
_entity.pdbx_description
1 polymer ?
#
loop_
_entity_poly.entity_id
_entity_poly.type
_entity_poly.pdbx_seq_one_letter_code
_entity_poly.pdbx_strand_id
1 'polypeptide(L)'
;DKATTYMREAISLGYRVCTNTTIYRGTPAEEYVELFAFLKDMGVEGCITAPGFDYEAVTHDREQFLARKEAQALYSQVHDLCDHMDIPFYNNPLFHEFLQGKRNYRCTAWAMPTYTVEGWRSPCYLLADKHVGSLRELYDETDWDAYGTDRDPRCANCLMHCGYEASTILD
;
A
#
# COMPACT_ATOMS: atom_id res chain seq x y z
N ASP A 1 1.36 20.11 -14.63
CA ASP A 1 2.09 19.07 -15.37
C ASP A 1 1.12 18.20 -16.18
N LYS A 2 1.60 17.24 -16.98
CA LYS A 2 0.75 16.40 -17.83
C LYS A 2 -0.23 15.56 -17.03
N ALA A 3 0.18 14.97 -15.92
CA ALA A 3 -0.69 14.11 -15.11
C ALA A 3 -1.89 14.90 -14.59
N THR A 4 -1.64 16.08 -14.03
CA THR A 4 -2.70 16.98 -13.52
C THR A 4 -3.68 17.39 -14.64
N THR A 5 -3.15 17.69 -15.84
CA THR A 5 -3.98 18.07 -16.98
C THR A 5 -4.93 16.93 -17.39
N TYR A 6 -4.39 15.71 -17.53
CA TYR A 6 -5.20 14.56 -17.93
C TYR A 6 -6.19 14.10 -16.83
N MET A 7 -5.82 14.22 -15.55
CA MET A 7 -6.78 13.96 -14.47
C MET A 7 -7.99 14.92 -14.54
N ARG A 8 -7.74 16.22 -14.71
CA ARG A 8 -8.84 17.21 -14.88
C ARG A 8 -9.70 16.93 -16.10
N GLU A 9 -9.09 16.59 -17.22
CA GLU A 9 -9.81 16.21 -18.43
C GLU A 9 -10.70 14.98 -18.19
N ALA A 10 -10.14 13.92 -17.58
CA ALA A 10 -10.89 12.72 -17.26
C ALA A 10 -12.09 13.02 -16.34
N ILE A 11 -11.88 13.82 -15.30
CA ILE A 11 -12.95 14.25 -14.39
C ILE A 11 -14.02 15.05 -15.16
N SER A 12 -13.62 15.97 -16.03
CA SER A 12 -14.54 16.78 -16.85
C SER A 12 -15.39 15.93 -17.80
N LEU A 13 -14.87 14.79 -18.22
CA LEU A 13 -15.57 13.81 -19.07
C LEU A 13 -16.45 12.83 -18.26
N GLY A 14 -16.52 13.00 -16.93
CA GLY A 14 -17.35 12.18 -16.05
C GLY A 14 -16.70 10.87 -15.60
N TYR A 15 -15.39 10.69 -15.80
CA TYR A 15 -14.69 9.53 -15.26
C TYR A 15 -14.47 9.67 -13.76
N ARG A 16 -14.56 8.54 -13.05
CA ARG A 16 -14.16 8.41 -11.66
C ARG A 16 -12.64 8.28 -11.60
N VAL A 17 -11.96 9.29 -11.06
CA VAL A 17 -10.51 9.34 -10.99
C VAL A 17 -10.04 9.09 -9.57
N CYS A 18 -9.18 8.07 -9.40
CA CYS A 18 -8.52 7.76 -8.15
C CYS A 18 -7.01 7.91 -8.31
N THR A 19 -6.32 8.25 -7.23
CA THR A 19 -4.86 8.34 -7.20
C THR A 19 -4.28 7.27 -6.29
N ASN A 20 -3.05 6.86 -6.58
CA ASN A 20 -2.25 6.02 -5.69
C ASN A 20 -0.96 6.77 -5.36
N THR A 21 -0.78 7.14 -4.10
CA THR A 21 0.35 7.91 -3.59
C THR A 21 1.25 7.01 -2.77
N THR A 22 2.49 6.85 -3.20
CA THR A 22 3.51 6.14 -2.43
C THR A 22 4.22 7.11 -1.48
N ILE A 23 4.32 6.73 -0.21
CA ILE A 23 4.96 7.53 0.84
C ILE A 23 6.40 7.06 1.03
N TYR A 24 7.35 7.98 0.92
CA TYR A 24 8.79 7.74 1.00
C TYR A 24 9.44 8.54 2.14
N ARG A 25 10.66 8.14 2.51
CA ARG A 25 11.52 8.90 3.41
C ARG A 25 11.93 10.22 2.79
N GLY A 26 12.03 11.27 3.62
CA GLY A 26 12.53 12.57 3.21
C GLY A 26 11.45 13.55 2.76
N THR A 27 10.22 13.11 2.55
CA THR A 27 9.10 14.00 2.28
C THR A 27 8.36 14.31 3.59
N PRO A 28 8.24 15.58 3.99
CA PRO A 28 7.50 15.98 5.19
C PRO A 28 6.01 15.64 5.11
N ALA A 29 5.37 15.43 6.27
CA ALA A 29 3.94 15.15 6.33
C ALA A 29 3.09 16.23 5.67
N GLU A 30 3.48 17.49 5.83
CA GLU A 30 2.81 18.67 5.29
C GLU A 30 2.69 18.63 3.75
N GLU A 31 3.74 18.15 3.05
CA GLU A 31 3.70 18.03 1.58
C GLU A 31 2.68 16.99 1.12
N TYR A 32 2.52 15.88 1.85
CA TYR A 32 1.46 14.90 1.57
C TYR A 32 0.07 15.50 1.83
N VAL A 33 -0.08 16.26 2.89
CA VAL A 33 -1.35 16.95 3.20
C VAL A 33 -1.70 17.96 2.11
N GLU A 34 -0.75 18.77 1.65
CA GLU A 34 -0.95 19.69 0.53
C GLU A 34 -1.34 18.96 -0.76
N LEU A 35 -0.69 17.81 -1.04
CA LEU A 35 -1.05 16.98 -2.18
C LEU A 35 -2.49 16.46 -2.08
N PHE A 36 -2.89 15.92 -0.93
CA PHE A 36 -4.25 15.38 -0.75
C PHE A 36 -5.31 16.47 -0.81
N ALA A 37 -5.06 17.64 -0.22
CA ALA A 37 -5.93 18.81 -0.37
C ALA A 37 -6.09 19.21 -1.83
N PHE A 38 -5.00 19.31 -2.56
CA PHE A 38 -5.01 19.62 -3.99
C PHE A 38 -5.78 18.58 -4.81
N LEU A 39 -5.63 17.29 -4.53
CA LEU A 39 -6.35 16.22 -5.21
C LEU A 39 -7.86 16.28 -4.91
N LYS A 40 -8.23 16.52 -3.65
CA LYS A 40 -9.63 16.73 -3.24
C LYS A 40 -10.24 17.92 -3.98
N ASP A 41 -9.57 19.07 -3.98
CA ASP A 41 -10.04 20.29 -4.65
C ASP A 41 -10.17 20.12 -6.16
N MET A 42 -9.37 19.25 -6.76
CA MET A 42 -9.47 18.87 -8.17
C MET A 42 -10.71 18.02 -8.46
N GLY A 43 -11.32 17.40 -7.46
CA GLY A 43 -12.46 16.50 -7.60
C GLY A 43 -12.06 15.03 -7.82
N VAL A 44 -10.88 14.63 -7.37
CA VAL A 44 -10.50 13.21 -7.32
C VAL A 44 -11.43 12.47 -6.37
N GLU A 45 -11.97 11.33 -6.82
CA GLU A 45 -12.95 10.56 -6.05
C GLU A 45 -12.32 9.83 -4.86
N GLY A 46 -11.06 9.40 -5.01
CA GLY A 46 -10.39 8.68 -3.94
C GLY A 46 -8.88 8.74 -4.02
N CYS A 47 -8.26 8.77 -2.85
CA CYS A 47 -6.83 8.71 -2.67
C CYS A 47 -6.45 7.37 -2.00
N ILE A 48 -5.70 6.54 -2.70
CA ILE A 48 -5.09 5.33 -2.14
C ILE A 48 -3.68 5.71 -1.72
N THR A 49 -3.25 5.22 -0.56
CA THR A 49 -1.90 5.42 -0.06
C THR A 49 -1.22 4.11 0.28
N ALA A 50 0.08 4.03 0.04
CA ALA A 50 0.91 2.91 0.44
C ALA A 50 2.31 3.40 0.82
N PRO A 51 2.98 2.83 1.82
CA PRO A 51 4.40 3.10 2.06
C PRO A 51 5.23 2.52 0.92
N GLY A 52 6.31 3.18 0.55
CA GLY A 52 7.33 2.58 -0.29
C GLY A 52 7.93 1.36 0.42
N PHE A 53 8.11 0.26 -0.31
CA PHE A 53 8.63 -0.97 0.25
C PHE A 53 9.87 -1.46 -0.50
N ASP A 54 10.92 -1.75 0.25
CA ASP A 54 12.16 -2.32 -0.26
C ASP A 54 12.00 -3.84 -0.50
N TYR A 55 11.76 -4.22 -1.74
CA TYR A 55 11.62 -5.63 -2.14
C TYR A 55 12.66 -6.03 -3.19
N GLU A 56 12.75 -7.31 -3.50
CA GLU A 56 13.85 -7.90 -4.30
C GLU A 56 14.08 -7.25 -5.67
N ALA A 57 13.03 -6.77 -6.33
CA ALA A 57 13.14 -6.12 -7.62
C ALA A 57 13.72 -4.69 -7.57
N VAL A 58 13.81 -4.09 -6.38
CA VAL A 58 14.41 -2.75 -6.20
C VAL A 58 15.92 -2.88 -6.14
N THR A 59 16.61 -2.30 -7.11
CA THR A 59 18.07 -2.39 -7.24
C THR A 59 18.80 -1.12 -6.81
N HIS A 60 18.08 0.03 -6.73
CA HIS A 60 18.64 1.35 -6.45
C HIS A 60 17.81 2.12 -5.44
N ASP A 61 18.36 3.19 -4.88
CA ASP A 61 17.67 4.17 -4.01
C ASP A 61 16.93 3.55 -2.82
N ARG A 62 17.52 2.51 -2.21
CA ARG A 62 16.92 1.78 -1.08
C ARG A 62 16.76 2.63 0.17
N GLU A 63 17.57 3.67 0.32
CA GLU A 63 17.51 4.62 1.43
C GLU A 63 16.22 5.44 1.49
N GLN A 64 15.48 5.53 0.38
CA GLN A 64 14.18 6.22 0.36
C GLN A 64 13.06 5.44 1.06
N PHE A 65 13.23 4.14 1.32
CA PHE A 65 12.22 3.34 1.98
C PHE A 65 12.27 3.53 3.50
N LEU A 66 11.08 3.57 4.09
CA LEU A 66 10.90 3.74 5.53
C LEU A 66 10.95 2.39 6.24
N ALA A 67 11.61 2.34 7.39
CA ALA A 67 11.37 1.24 8.31
C ALA A 67 9.93 1.30 8.84
N ARG A 68 9.38 0.15 9.26
CA ARG A 68 7.98 0.02 9.68
C ARG A 68 7.53 1.11 10.66
N LYS A 69 8.31 1.35 11.71
CA LYS A 69 7.98 2.36 12.73
C LYS A 69 8.08 3.80 12.21
N GLU A 70 9.02 4.07 11.31
CA GLU A 70 9.14 5.39 10.67
C GLU A 70 7.92 5.65 9.78
N ALA A 71 7.52 4.66 8.99
CA ALA A 71 6.33 4.75 8.17
C ALA A 71 5.08 4.98 9.04
N GLN A 72 4.91 4.22 10.11
CA GLN A 72 3.79 4.39 11.03
C GLN A 72 3.74 5.78 11.67
N ALA A 73 4.90 6.32 12.08
CA ALA A 73 4.97 7.68 12.63
C ALA A 73 4.58 8.74 11.59
N LEU A 74 5.07 8.60 10.35
CA LEU A 74 4.73 9.54 9.27
C LEU A 74 3.23 9.45 8.90
N TYR A 75 2.67 8.24 8.81
CA TYR A 75 1.23 8.06 8.59
C TYR A 75 0.39 8.69 9.71
N SER A 76 0.80 8.56 10.98
CA SER A 76 0.10 9.22 12.09
C SER A 76 0.12 10.73 11.92
N GLN A 77 1.27 11.33 11.61
CA GLN A 77 1.38 12.77 11.37
C GLN A 77 0.50 13.24 10.21
N VAL A 78 0.54 12.54 9.07
CA VAL A 78 -0.29 12.88 7.90
C VAL A 78 -1.78 12.82 8.26
N HIS A 79 -2.21 11.75 8.95
CA HIS A 79 -3.61 11.61 9.34
C HIS A 79 -4.05 12.65 10.37
N ASP A 80 -3.23 12.95 11.36
CA ASP A 80 -3.53 13.98 12.37
C ASP A 80 -3.70 15.37 11.72
N LEU A 81 -2.88 15.68 10.70
CA LEU A 81 -3.00 16.92 9.93
C LEU A 81 -4.21 16.94 8.99
N CYS A 82 -4.64 15.77 8.48
CA CYS A 82 -5.79 15.62 7.59
C CYS A 82 -7.13 15.52 8.33
N ASP A 83 -7.17 15.39 9.66
CA ASP A 83 -8.35 14.99 10.45
C ASP A 83 -9.60 15.86 10.18
N HIS A 84 -9.41 17.15 9.84
CA HIS A 84 -10.51 18.07 9.58
C HIS A 84 -10.70 18.40 8.08
N MET A 85 -10.04 17.67 7.19
CA MET A 85 -9.96 18.04 5.79
C MET A 85 -10.90 17.23 4.88
N ASP A 86 -11.62 16.23 5.41
CA ASP A 86 -12.48 15.32 4.63
C ASP A 86 -11.79 14.75 3.39
N ILE A 87 -10.54 14.34 3.52
CA ILE A 87 -9.81 13.73 2.39
C ILE A 87 -10.48 12.40 2.02
N PRO A 88 -10.80 12.17 0.74
CA PRO A 88 -11.49 10.95 0.30
C PRO A 88 -10.52 9.77 0.21
N PHE A 89 -10.03 9.27 1.34
CA PHE A 89 -9.20 8.06 1.36
C PHE A 89 -10.02 6.83 0.97
N TYR A 90 -9.49 6.02 0.04
CA TYR A 90 -10.15 4.81 -0.46
C TYR A 90 -9.72 3.54 0.27
N ASN A 91 -8.56 3.55 0.92
CA ASN A 91 -8.18 2.43 1.76
C ASN A 91 -9.19 2.26 2.92
N ASN A 92 -9.37 1.02 3.36
CA ASN A 92 -10.21 0.71 4.52
C ASN A 92 -9.75 1.52 5.76
N PRO A 93 -10.67 2.15 6.53
CA PRO A 93 -10.30 2.91 7.73
C PRO A 93 -9.48 2.11 8.75
N LEU A 94 -9.77 0.82 8.94
CA LEU A 94 -9.00 -0.06 9.83
C LEU A 94 -7.57 -0.29 9.30
N PHE A 95 -7.40 -0.31 7.97
CA PHE A 95 -6.08 -0.36 7.38
C PHE A 95 -5.30 0.94 7.61
N HIS A 96 -5.97 2.10 7.57
CA HIS A 96 -5.33 3.36 7.95
C HIS A 96 -4.90 3.37 9.43
N GLU A 97 -5.70 2.82 10.34
CA GLU A 97 -5.28 2.66 11.74
C GLU A 97 -4.06 1.73 11.89
N PHE A 98 -3.97 0.69 11.07
CA PHE A 98 -2.79 -0.16 10.99
C PHE A 98 -1.56 0.59 10.45
N LEU A 99 -1.71 1.38 9.39
CA LEU A 99 -0.63 2.20 8.84
C LEU A 99 -0.12 3.23 9.86
N GLN A 100 -0.98 3.73 10.75
CA GLN A 100 -0.63 4.63 11.84
C GLN A 100 -0.04 3.92 13.07
N GLY A 101 0.02 2.59 13.07
CA GLY A 101 0.50 1.80 14.21
C GLY A 101 -0.50 1.66 15.37
N LYS A 102 -1.76 2.12 15.19
CA LYS A 102 -2.83 1.99 16.19
C LYS A 102 -3.40 0.58 16.28
N ARG A 103 -3.20 -0.23 15.22
CA ARG A 103 -3.59 -1.64 15.15
C ARG A 103 -2.43 -2.50 14.64
N ASN A 104 -2.51 -3.78 14.90
CA ASN A 104 -1.59 -4.77 14.34
C ASN A 104 -2.37 -5.94 13.76
N TYR A 105 -1.98 -6.38 12.56
CA TYR A 105 -2.59 -7.48 11.84
C TYR A 105 -1.56 -8.52 11.44
N ARG A 106 -2.02 -9.76 11.31
CA ARG A 106 -1.25 -10.81 10.66
C ARG A 106 -1.37 -10.66 9.15
N CYS A 107 -0.27 -10.83 8.43
CA CYS A 107 -0.29 -10.78 6.96
C CYS A 107 -1.14 -11.92 6.39
N THR A 108 -2.05 -11.59 5.46
CA THR A 108 -2.91 -12.51 4.70
C THR A 108 -2.59 -12.44 3.21
N ALA A 109 -1.31 -12.66 2.84
CA ALA A 109 -0.85 -12.56 1.45
C ALA A 109 -1.67 -13.45 0.48
N TRP A 110 -2.24 -14.55 0.97
CA TRP A 110 -3.13 -15.44 0.24
C TRP A 110 -4.43 -14.78 -0.25
N ALA A 111 -4.84 -13.65 0.35
CA ALA A 111 -6.07 -12.96 -0.03
C ALA A 111 -5.95 -12.17 -1.35
N MET A 112 -4.72 -11.89 -1.80
CA MET A 112 -4.46 -11.16 -3.04
C MET A 112 -3.44 -11.92 -3.92
N PRO A 113 -3.83 -13.07 -4.47
CA PRO A 113 -2.95 -13.87 -5.32
C PRO A 113 -2.59 -13.10 -6.59
N THR A 114 -1.34 -13.20 -7.02
CA THR A 114 -0.83 -12.49 -8.18
C THR A 114 -0.41 -13.47 -9.28
N TYR A 115 -0.90 -13.23 -10.49
CA TYR A 115 -0.53 -13.99 -11.69
C TYR A 115 0.35 -13.15 -12.62
N THR A 116 1.39 -13.77 -13.16
CA THR A 116 2.30 -13.18 -14.15
C THR A 116 2.42 -14.08 -15.37
N VAL A 117 3.19 -13.67 -16.37
CA VAL A 117 3.49 -14.51 -17.53
C VAL A 117 4.21 -15.80 -17.17
N GLU A 118 4.83 -15.88 -15.99
CA GLU A 118 5.54 -17.05 -15.48
C GLU A 118 4.65 -17.96 -14.61
N GLY A 119 3.44 -17.52 -14.26
CA GLY A 119 2.50 -18.24 -13.43
C GLY A 119 2.08 -17.49 -12.16
N TRP A 120 1.50 -18.22 -11.20
CA TRP A 120 1.09 -17.67 -9.91
C TRP A 120 2.30 -17.47 -9.00
N ARG A 121 2.49 -16.26 -8.51
CA ARG A 121 3.62 -15.91 -7.64
C ARG A 121 3.36 -16.36 -6.20
N SER A 122 4.35 -17.04 -5.62
CA SER A 122 4.33 -17.49 -4.22
C SER A 122 5.49 -16.83 -3.47
N PRO A 123 5.30 -16.32 -2.27
CA PRO A 123 4.06 -16.24 -1.47
C PRO A 123 3.20 -15.02 -1.81
N CYS A 124 3.76 -13.98 -2.41
CA CYS A 124 3.07 -12.73 -2.74
C CYS A 124 3.79 -12.02 -3.89
N TYR A 125 3.23 -10.90 -4.37
CA TYR A 125 3.82 -10.20 -5.50
C TYR A 125 5.16 -9.49 -5.16
N LEU A 126 5.46 -9.27 -3.89
CA LEU A 126 6.71 -8.64 -3.43
C LEU A 126 7.85 -9.65 -3.28
N LEU A 127 7.53 -10.83 -2.77
CA LEU A 127 8.45 -11.95 -2.61
C LEU A 127 8.06 -13.02 -3.63
N ALA A 128 8.90 -13.22 -4.64
CA ALA A 128 8.64 -14.20 -5.69
C ALA A 128 9.58 -15.39 -5.54
N ASP A 129 9.43 -16.15 -4.44
CA ASP A 129 10.28 -17.31 -4.16
C ASP A 129 10.11 -18.39 -5.23
N LYS A 130 8.89 -18.53 -5.76
CA LYS A 130 8.58 -19.42 -6.87
C LYS A 130 7.36 -18.95 -7.66
N HIS A 131 7.19 -19.53 -8.86
CA HIS A 131 5.94 -19.48 -9.62
C HIS A 131 5.37 -20.88 -9.72
N VAL A 132 4.04 -20.99 -9.63
CA VAL A 132 3.32 -22.26 -9.75
C VAL A 132 2.29 -22.20 -10.87
N GLY A 133 1.93 -23.38 -11.40
CA GLY A 133 1.10 -23.49 -12.62
C GLY A 133 -0.39 -23.22 -12.39
N SER A 134 -0.88 -23.39 -11.18
CA SER A 134 -2.30 -23.24 -10.86
C SER A 134 -2.52 -22.51 -9.55
N LEU A 135 -3.70 -21.87 -9.44
CA LEU A 135 -4.13 -21.21 -8.20
C LEU A 135 -4.28 -22.25 -7.06
N ARG A 136 -4.70 -23.46 -7.37
CA ARG A 136 -4.81 -24.54 -6.39
C ARG A 136 -3.45 -24.89 -5.80
N GLU A 137 -2.46 -25.09 -6.66
CA GLU A 137 -1.08 -25.34 -6.24
C GLU A 137 -0.53 -24.22 -5.37
N LEU A 138 -0.83 -22.93 -5.73
CA LEU A 138 -0.46 -21.79 -4.90
C LEU A 138 -0.98 -21.92 -3.48
N TYR A 139 -2.27 -22.26 -3.32
CA TYR A 139 -2.89 -22.36 -2.00
C TYR A 139 -2.47 -23.61 -1.22
N ASP A 140 -2.34 -24.73 -1.89
CA ASP A 140 -2.07 -26.03 -1.25
C ASP A 140 -0.58 -26.21 -0.88
N GLU A 141 0.34 -25.59 -1.65
CA GLU A 141 1.78 -25.80 -1.49
C GLU A 141 2.54 -24.62 -0.82
N THR A 142 1.91 -23.47 -0.64
CA THR A 142 2.54 -22.34 0.02
C THR A 142 2.37 -22.46 1.53
N ASP A 143 3.49 -22.52 2.26
CA ASP A 143 3.47 -22.40 3.72
C ASP A 143 3.21 -20.93 4.11
N TRP A 144 1.94 -20.56 4.17
CA TRP A 144 1.51 -19.20 4.50
C TRP A 144 1.96 -18.74 5.89
N ASP A 145 2.22 -19.68 6.79
CA ASP A 145 2.65 -19.39 8.15
C ASP A 145 4.14 -19.04 8.25
N ALA A 146 4.92 -19.35 7.23
CA ALA A 146 6.32 -18.95 7.15
C ALA A 146 6.51 -17.46 6.88
N TYR A 147 5.48 -16.75 6.36
CA TYR A 147 5.61 -15.36 5.91
C TYR A 147 4.87 -14.36 6.80
N GLY A 148 5.40 -13.15 6.88
CA GLY A 148 4.87 -12.03 7.67
C GLY A 148 5.93 -11.37 8.54
N THR A 149 5.59 -10.26 9.16
CA THR A 149 6.51 -9.33 9.84
C THR A 149 7.41 -10.01 10.88
N ASP A 150 6.86 -10.97 11.64
CA ASP A 150 7.59 -11.61 12.74
C ASP A 150 8.12 -13.01 12.37
N ARG A 151 8.03 -13.41 11.11
CA ARG A 151 8.34 -14.75 10.63
C ARG A 151 9.40 -14.79 9.54
N ASP A 152 9.29 -13.92 8.54
CA ASP A 152 10.29 -13.76 7.50
C ASP A 152 10.96 -12.39 7.63
N PRO A 153 12.30 -12.31 7.77
CA PRO A 153 13.00 -11.04 7.92
C PRO A 153 12.79 -10.08 6.73
N ARG A 154 12.52 -10.59 5.54
CA ARG A 154 12.20 -9.77 4.36
C ARG A 154 10.87 -9.04 4.52
N CYS A 155 9.98 -9.55 5.36
CA CYS A 155 8.68 -8.94 5.68
C CYS A 155 8.74 -7.92 6.83
N ALA A 156 9.87 -7.76 7.52
CA ALA A 156 9.97 -6.99 8.77
C ALA A 156 9.43 -5.55 8.66
N ASN A 157 9.64 -4.90 7.53
CA ASN A 157 9.19 -3.53 7.27
C ASN A 157 7.91 -3.45 6.41
N CYS A 158 7.32 -4.59 6.06
CA CYS A 158 6.16 -4.62 5.18
C CYS A 158 4.90 -4.07 5.86
N LEU A 159 4.26 -3.10 5.21
CA LEU A 159 2.96 -2.53 5.57
C LEU A 159 2.01 -2.53 4.36
N MET A 160 2.29 -3.37 3.36
CA MET A 160 1.60 -3.30 2.06
C MET A 160 0.15 -3.79 2.15
N HIS A 161 -0.71 -3.09 1.43
CA HIS A 161 -2.14 -3.36 1.35
C HIS A 161 -2.45 -4.82 0.95
N CYS A 162 -1.67 -5.41 0.04
CA CYS A 162 -1.87 -6.78 -0.42
C CYS A 162 -1.82 -7.84 0.69
N GLY A 163 -1.12 -7.56 1.78
CA GLY A 163 -1.00 -8.48 2.91
C GLY A 163 -1.80 -8.07 4.15
N TYR A 164 -2.14 -6.79 4.27
CA TYR A 164 -2.69 -6.27 5.53
C TYR A 164 -4.06 -5.63 5.39
N GLU A 165 -4.42 -5.06 4.22
CA GLU A 165 -5.76 -4.48 4.06
C GLU A 165 -6.85 -5.55 4.09
N ALA A 166 -6.62 -6.69 3.44
CA ALA A 166 -7.53 -7.83 3.52
C ALA A 166 -7.64 -8.40 4.95
N SER A 167 -6.59 -8.30 5.75
CA SER A 167 -6.59 -8.76 7.15
C SER A 167 -7.60 -8.01 8.02
N THR A 168 -7.94 -6.78 7.65
CA THR A 168 -8.92 -5.96 8.40
C THR A 168 -10.34 -6.53 8.34
N ILE A 169 -10.64 -7.40 7.37
CA ILE A 169 -11.95 -8.06 7.23
C ILE A 169 -12.11 -9.17 8.29
N LEU A 170 -10.98 -9.63 8.85
CA LEU A 170 -10.97 -10.71 9.85
C LEU A 170 -11.01 -10.17 11.29
N ASP A 171 -11.02 -8.85 11.48
CA ASP A 171 -11.12 -8.16 12.76
C ASP A 171 -12.59 -7.92 13.13
#